data_619a4b34a148e4796dc79ce6ca08c4c0
#
_entry.id   619a4b34a148e4796dc79ce6ca08c4c0
#
_cell.length_a   1.000
_cell.length_b   1.000
_cell.length_c   1.000
_cell.angle_alpha   90.00
_cell.angle_beta   90.00
_cell.angle_gamma   90.00
#
_symmetry.space_group_name_H-M   'P 1'
#
loop_
_entity.id
_entity.type
_entity.pdbx_description
1 polymer ?
#
loop_
_entity_poly.entity_id
_entity_poly.type
_entity_poly.pdbx_seq_one_letter_code
_entity_poly.pdbx_strand_id
1 'polypeptide(L)'
;MGVEAKPESADGYSADHTHTCEQVLVTLLSAFGTLKDTLRLVGGLVPRDLTPEQYPDVPAHFGTSDVDIALNLSVLASGNYASLSEQLTARGFSRWVDPKNGWSTAWRWEFRISPKQVVLVEFLRGATEDCPASKIAPLDGEEVSALSVQHMEIVHDWYESKKIEAEMLGDRGVTIETVHYADVPAFIILKSLAFHSRAEKKDTGDLIHVMRYAGELEEIVRQFVERANSGLHPEAVKASRVALKERFCDTERTPGHELIGPKSYAQFMLGKGADEEELASEARYASGFIQLFLKLLDRDLGPVD
;
A
#
# COMPACT_ATOMS: atom_id res chain seq x y z
N MET A 1 -14.22 -4.89 22.11
CA MET A 1 -12.84 -4.40 22.29
C MET A 1 -12.37 -4.01 20.90
N GLY A 2 -11.94 -2.75 20.72
CA GLY A 2 -11.68 -2.22 19.40
C GLY A 2 -10.39 -2.77 18.79
N VAL A 3 -10.31 -2.74 17.46
CA VAL A 3 -9.04 -2.80 16.73
C VAL A 3 -8.13 -1.73 17.34
N GLU A 4 -6.92 -2.08 17.70
CA GLU A 4 -5.95 -1.10 18.18
C GLU A 4 -5.79 0.01 17.13
N ALA A 5 -5.74 1.25 17.57
CA ALA A 5 -5.50 2.37 16.67
C ALA A 5 -4.16 2.13 15.95
N LYS A 6 -4.09 2.43 14.64
CA LYS A 6 -2.83 2.32 13.89
C LYS A 6 -1.74 3.10 14.60
N PRO A 7 -0.52 2.55 14.72
CA PRO A 7 0.61 3.26 15.31
C PRO A 7 0.87 4.60 14.63
N GLU A 8 1.21 5.61 15.42
CA GLU A 8 1.48 6.96 14.93
C GLU A 8 2.93 7.14 14.46
N SER A 9 3.82 6.20 14.76
CA SER A 9 5.26 6.22 14.46
C SER A 9 5.77 4.83 14.09
N ALA A 10 6.93 4.77 13.46
CA ALA A 10 7.55 3.55 12.94
C ALA A 10 7.84 2.50 14.03
N ASP A 11 8.27 2.94 15.21
CA ASP A 11 8.57 2.09 16.37
C ASP A 11 7.33 1.44 17.00
N GLY A 12 6.14 1.91 16.67
CA GLY A 12 4.89 1.31 17.13
C GLY A 12 4.47 0.06 16.35
N TYR A 13 5.10 -0.24 15.23
CA TYR A 13 4.81 -1.44 14.43
C TYR A 13 5.61 -2.64 14.93
N SER A 14 5.03 -3.83 14.83
CA SER A 14 5.63 -5.09 15.29
C SER A 14 5.96 -5.99 14.11
N ALA A 15 7.18 -6.54 14.10
CA ALA A 15 7.59 -7.53 13.11
C ALA A 15 6.73 -8.81 13.19
N ASP A 16 6.38 -9.25 14.41
CA ASP A 16 5.52 -10.42 14.63
C ASP A 16 4.11 -10.19 14.09
N HIS A 17 3.56 -8.98 14.29
CA HIS A 17 2.25 -8.65 13.74
C HIS A 17 2.29 -8.57 12.21
N THR A 18 3.35 -8.03 11.65
CA THR A 18 3.55 -8.00 10.19
C THR A 18 3.69 -9.41 9.61
N HIS A 19 4.40 -10.31 10.29
CA HIS A 19 4.45 -11.73 9.90
C HIS A 19 3.06 -12.37 9.95
N THR A 20 2.25 -12.03 10.96
CA THR A 20 0.85 -12.47 11.02
C THR A 20 0.03 -11.96 9.82
N CYS A 21 0.26 -10.74 9.37
CA CYS A 21 -0.36 -10.22 8.15
C CYS A 21 0.02 -11.04 6.90
N GLU A 22 1.26 -11.54 6.80
CA GLU A 22 1.66 -12.45 5.72
C GLU A 22 0.94 -13.80 5.79
N GLN A 23 0.79 -14.38 6.99
CA GLN A 23 0.02 -15.60 7.18
C GLN A 23 -1.46 -15.40 6.79
N VAL A 24 -2.04 -14.25 7.12
CA VAL A 24 -3.40 -13.86 6.70
C VAL A 24 -3.47 -13.75 5.18
N LEU A 25 -2.50 -13.10 4.54
CA LEU A 25 -2.42 -12.98 3.08
C LEU A 25 -2.41 -14.36 2.39
N VAL A 26 -1.55 -15.28 2.84
CA VAL A 26 -1.45 -16.63 2.28
C VAL A 26 -2.75 -17.42 2.50
N THR A 27 -3.34 -17.30 3.69
CA THR A 27 -4.66 -17.90 4.00
C THR A 27 -5.75 -17.33 3.10
N LEU A 28 -5.73 -16.02 2.83
CA LEU A 28 -6.64 -15.35 1.91
C LEU A 28 -6.50 -15.86 0.48
N LEU A 29 -5.27 -15.91 -0.05
CA LEU A 29 -5.00 -16.40 -1.40
C LEU A 29 -5.51 -17.85 -1.58
N SER A 30 -5.34 -18.68 -0.56
CA SER A 30 -5.86 -20.05 -0.58
C SER A 30 -7.41 -20.11 -0.63
N ALA A 31 -8.09 -19.08 -0.13
CA ALA A 31 -9.55 -18.98 -0.21
C ALA A 31 -10.03 -18.64 -1.62
N PHE A 32 -9.29 -17.87 -2.37
CA PHE A 32 -9.66 -17.43 -3.72
C PHE A 32 -9.40 -18.49 -4.81
N GLY A 33 -8.69 -19.58 -4.49
CA GLY A 33 -8.43 -20.67 -5.45
C GLY A 33 -7.83 -20.17 -6.76
N THR A 34 -8.49 -20.41 -7.89
CA THR A 34 -8.01 -19.97 -9.21
C THR A 34 -8.13 -18.46 -9.43
N LEU A 35 -8.93 -17.75 -8.64
CA LEU A 35 -9.06 -16.30 -8.72
C LEU A 35 -7.88 -15.54 -8.15
N LYS A 36 -7.02 -16.21 -7.37
CA LYS A 36 -5.85 -15.56 -6.74
C LYS A 36 -4.94 -14.83 -7.72
N ASP A 37 -4.86 -15.30 -8.97
CA ASP A 37 -4.05 -14.67 -10.01
C ASP A 37 -4.58 -13.29 -10.43
N THR A 38 -5.82 -12.96 -10.07
CA THR A 38 -6.44 -11.64 -10.32
C THR A 38 -6.21 -10.64 -9.18
N LEU A 39 -5.69 -11.11 -8.05
CA LEU A 39 -5.44 -10.29 -6.87
C LEU A 39 -4.09 -9.59 -6.97
N ARG A 40 -4.02 -8.37 -6.49
CA ARG A 40 -2.76 -7.64 -6.36
C ARG A 40 -2.59 -7.13 -4.93
N LEU A 41 -1.50 -7.52 -4.29
CA LEU A 41 -1.11 -6.97 -3.01
C LEU A 41 -0.68 -5.52 -3.20
N VAL A 42 -1.24 -4.65 -2.39
CA VAL A 42 -0.89 -3.22 -2.31
C VAL A 42 -0.66 -2.82 -0.85
N GLY A 43 -0.46 -1.56 -0.58
CA GLY A 43 -0.37 -1.08 0.81
C GLY A 43 0.91 -1.46 1.56
N GLY A 44 0.78 -1.62 2.86
CA GLY A 44 1.92 -1.65 3.79
C GLY A 44 2.72 -2.95 3.85
N LEU A 45 2.26 -4.05 3.24
CA LEU A 45 3.05 -5.29 3.11
C LEU A 45 4.03 -5.24 1.93
N VAL A 46 3.72 -4.49 0.87
CA VAL A 46 4.51 -4.44 -0.37
C VAL A 46 5.98 -4.04 -0.15
N PRO A 47 6.32 -3.07 0.73
CA PRO A 47 7.72 -2.69 0.96
C PRO A 47 8.64 -3.86 1.33
N ARG A 48 8.16 -4.86 2.07
CA ARG A 48 8.98 -6.04 2.42
C ARG A 48 9.40 -6.86 1.21
N ASP A 49 8.62 -6.78 0.14
CA ASP A 49 8.88 -7.50 -1.10
C ASP A 49 9.78 -6.70 -2.03
N LEU A 50 9.57 -5.39 -2.08
CA LEU A 50 10.37 -4.46 -2.88
C LEU A 50 11.75 -4.17 -2.25
N THR A 51 11.84 -4.22 -0.91
CA THR A 51 13.07 -3.91 -0.16
C THR A 51 13.38 -5.03 0.83
N PRO A 52 13.71 -6.25 0.34
CA PRO A 52 14.06 -7.34 1.25
C PRO A 52 15.27 -6.96 2.10
N GLU A 53 15.15 -7.22 3.40
CA GLU A 53 16.18 -6.87 4.37
C GLU A 53 17.54 -7.44 3.97
N GLN A 54 18.57 -6.58 3.88
CA GLN A 54 19.98 -6.93 3.63
C GLN A 54 20.84 -6.15 4.59
N TYR A 55 20.99 -6.66 5.81
CA TYR A 55 21.78 -5.99 6.81
C TYR A 55 23.27 -5.96 6.42
N PRO A 56 24.03 -4.84 6.58
CA PRO A 56 23.59 -3.57 7.18
C PRO A 56 22.95 -2.55 6.21
N ASP A 57 22.93 -2.80 4.91
CA ASP A 57 22.67 -1.78 3.89
C ASP A 57 21.18 -1.48 3.72
N VAL A 58 20.34 -2.50 3.85
CA VAL A 58 18.87 -2.37 3.76
C VAL A 58 18.24 -2.77 5.08
N PRO A 59 17.72 -1.81 5.87
CA PRO A 59 17.03 -2.11 7.11
C PRO A 59 15.67 -2.78 6.83
N ALA A 60 15.19 -3.58 7.78
CA ALA A 60 13.83 -4.09 7.73
C ALA A 60 12.82 -2.93 7.66
N HIS A 61 11.80 -3.09 6.82
CA HIS A 61 10.67 -2.17 6.83
C HIS A 61 9.95 -2.25 8.18
N PHE A 62 9.47 -1.11 8.69
CA PHE A 62 8.83 -1.03 10.02
C PHE A 62 7.55 -1.86 10.15
N GLY A 63 6.89 -2.25 9.04
CA GLY A 63 5.78 -3.19 9.06
C GLY A 63 4.40 -2.59 8.76
N THR A 64 3.38 -3.44 8.96
CA THR A 64 1.97 -3.07 8.73
C THR A 64 1.06 -3.78 9.73
N SER A 65 -0.20 -3.34 9.81
CA SER A 65 -1.26 -3.93 10.64
C SER A 65 -2.43 -4.50 9.83
N ASP A 66 -2.38 -4.39 8.51
CA ASP A 66 -3.45 -4.73 7.59
C ASP A 66 -2.93 -5.37 6.30
N VAL A 67 -3.84 -5.93 5.54
CA VAL A 67 -3.62 -6.53 4.22
C VAL A 67 -4.53 -5.83 3.22
N ASP A 68 -3.94 -5.09 2.28
CA ASP A 68 -4.66 -4.37 1.23
C ASP A 68 -4.56 -5.14 -0.09
N ILE A 69 -5.72 -5.49 -0.68
CA ILE A 69 -5.81 -6.27 -1.92
C ILE A 69 -6.61 -5.51 -2.98
N ALA A 70 -5.98 -5.24 -4.10
CA ALA A 70 -6.68 -4.72 -5.27
C ALA A 70 -7.31 -5.87 -6.06
N LEU A 71 -8.62 -5.74 -6.33
CA LEU A 71 -9.43 -6.69 -7.08
C LEU A 71 -9.63 -6.22 -8.53
N ASN A 72 -9.52 -7.15 -9.48
CA ASN A 72 -9.95 -6.92 -10.85
C ASN A 72 -11.40 -7.40 -10.99
N LEU A 73 -12.37 -6.50 -10.82
CA LEU A 73 -13.79 -6.84 -10.83
C LEU A 73 -14.27 -7.36 -12.19
N SER A 74 -13.67 -6.94 -13.30
CA SER A 74 -14.05 -7.42 -14.63
C SER A 74 -13.79 -8.92 -14.80
N VAL A 75 -12.74 -9.42 -14.18
CA VAL A 75 -12.42 -10.86 -14.19
C VAL A 75 -13.34 -11.61 -13.22
N LEU A 76 -13.60 -11.06 -12.05
CA LEU A 76 -14.48 -11.67 -11.05
C LEU A 76 -15.92 -11.81 -11.55
N ALA A 77 -16.43 -10.83 -12.29
CA ALA A 77 -17.79 -10.85 -12.86
C ALA A 77 -18.00 -11.92 -13.96
N SER A 78 -16.93 -12.44 -14.55
CA SER A 78 -17.00 -13.37 -15.69
C SER A 78 -17.09 -14.86 -15.30
N GLY A 79 -17.04 -15.22 -14.02
CA GLY A 79 -16.95 -16.61 -13.56
C GLY A 79 -18.15 -17.09 -12.75
N ASN A 80 -18.55 -18.36 -12.96
CA ASN A 80 -19.46 -19.09 -12.07
C ASN A 80 -18.70 -19.60 -10.85
N TYR A 81 -18.40 -18.71 -9.90
CA TYR A 81 -17.69 -19.09 -8.68
C TYR A 81 -18.65 -19.29 -7.53
N ALA A 82 -18.36 -20.22 -6.62
CA ALA A 82 -18.97 -20.21 -5.30
C ALA A 82 -18.76 -18.83 -4.66
N SER A 83 -19.75 -18.33 -3.96
CA SER A 83 -19.73 -17.01 -3.35
C SER A 83 -18.38 -16.74 -2.65
N LEU A 84 -17.71 -15.66 -3.01
CA LEU A 84 -16.43 -15.26 -2.38
C LEU A 84 -16.59 -15.11 -0.87
N SER A 85 -17.73 -14.61 -0.43
CA SER A 85 -18.02 -14.46 1.00
C SER A 85 -18.11 -15.81 1.71
N GLU A 86 -18.65 -16.86 1.07
CA GLU A 86 -18.68 -18.22 1.62
C GLU A 86 -17.27 -18.80 1.70
N GLN A 87 -16.45 -18.60 0.67
CA GLN A 87 -15.06 -19.07 0.66
C GLN A 87 -14.22 -18.39 1.74
N LEU A 88 -14.37 -17.08 1.91
CA LEU A 88 -13.71 -16.32 2.98
C LEU A 88 -14.15 -16.82 4.36
N THR A 89 -15.45 -16.99 4.57
CA THR A 89 -16.00 -17.45 5.84
C THR A 89 -15.53 -18.88 6.17
N ALA A 90 -15.49 -19.77 5.17
CA ALA A 90 -14.97 -21.14 5.33
C ALA A 90 -13.48 -21.17 5.71
N ARG A 91 -12.73 -20.12 5.43
CA ARG A 91 -11.33 -19.94 5.82
C ARG A 91 -11.14 -19.20 7.14
N GLY A 92 -12.22 -18.77 7.81
CA GLY A 92 -12.17 -18.12 9.11
C GLY A 92 -12.17 -16.60 9.06
N PHE A 93 -12.37 -16.01 7.88
CA PHE A 93 -12.59 -14.59 7.76
C PHE A 93 -14.02 -14.22 8.13
N SER A 94 -14.21 -13.04 8.69
CA SER A 94 -15.52 -12.45 8.95
C SER A 94 -15.55 -11.00 8.52
N ARG A 95 -16.74 -10.46 8.26
CA ARG A 95 -16.88 -9.04 7.97
C ARG A 95 -16.47 -8.23 9.18
N TRP A 96 -15.63 -7.23 8.94
CA TRP A 96 -15.28 -6.29 9.99
C TRP A 96 -16.48 -5.44 10.38
N VAL A 97 -16.69 -5.29 11.68
CA VAL A 97 -17.72 -4.44 12.29
C VAL A 97 -17.04 -3.32 13.06
N ASP A 98 -17.36 -2.07 12.72
CA ASP A 98 -16.81 -0.91 13.42
C ASP A 98 -17.26 -0.94 14.90
N PRO A 99 -16.32 -1.07 15.85
CA PRO A 99 -16.65 -1.17 17.26
C PRO A 99 -17.28 0.11 17.84
N LYS A 100 -17.18 1.24 17.14
CA LYS A 100 -17.72 2.52 17.62
C LYS A 100 -19.21 2.68 17.31
N ASN A 101 -19.66 2.18 16.17
CA ASN A 101 -21.02 2.42 15.69
C ASN A 101 -21.77 1.14 15.28
N GLY A 102 -21.12 -0.02 15.29
CA GLY A 102 -21.71 -1.30 14.90
C GLY A 102 -21.94 -1.48 13.40
N TRP A 103 -21.45 -0.56 12.58
CA TRP A 103 -21.60 -0.66 11.12
C TRP A 103 -20.59 -1.62 10.53
N SER A 104 -21.03 -2.40 9.56
CA SER A 104 -20.16 -3.26 8.79
C SER A 104 -20.21 -2.86 7.32
N THR A 105 -19.08 -3.04 6.64
CA THR A 105 -18.94 -2.80 5.21
C THR A 105 -18.44 -4.06 4.54
N ALA A 106 -18.91 -4.36 3.35
CA ALA A 106 -18.55 -5.59 2.64
C ALA A 106 -17.15 -5.52 1.97
N TRP A 107 -16.47 -4.38 2.03
CA TRP A 107 -15.10 -4.24 1.50
C TRP A 107 -14.02 -4.43 2.57
N ARG A 108 -14.41 -4.49 3.86
CA ARG A 108 -13.51 -4.79 5.00
C ARG A 108 -13.85 -6.11 5.62
N TRP A 109 -12.86 -6.95 5.72
CA TRP A 109 -12.92 -8.23 6.38
C TRP A 109 -11.88 -8.29 7.48
N GLU A 110 -12.03 -9.21 8.40
CA GLU A 110 -11.07 -9.43 9.46
C GLU A 110 -10.74 -10.91 9.59
N PHE A 111 -9.50 -11.18 9.97
CA PHE A 111 -9.10 -12.48 10.49
C PHE A 111 -8.72 -12.32 11.96
N ARG A 112 -9.42 -13.05 12.81
CA ARG A 112 -9.23 -12.97 14.25
C ARG A 112 -8.26 -14.02 14.72
N ILE A 113 -7.05 -13.59 15.16
CA ILE A 113 -5.99 -14.46 15.69
C ILE A 113 -6.27 -14.81 17.16
N SER A 114 -6.69 -13.79 17.92
CA SER A 114 -7.01 -13.91 19.34
C SER A 114 -8.06 -12.85 19.73
N PRO A 115 -8.59 -12.87 20.95
CA PRO A 115 -9.52 -11.84 21.41
C PRO A 115 -8.97 -10.41 21.34
N LYS A 116 -7.63 -10.25 21.29
CA LYS A 116 -6.95 -8.94 21.27
C LYS A 116 -6.26 -8.64 19.96
N GLN A 117 -6.06 -9.62 19.10
CA GLN A 117 -5.31 -9.47 17.86
C GLN A 117 -6.18 -9.80 16.64
N VAL A 118 -6.34 -8.83 15.79
CA VAL A 118 -7.13 -8.91 14.56
C VAL A 118 -6.31 -8.33 13.43
N VAL A 119 -6.29 -8.98 12.28
CA VAL A 119 -5.75 -8.43 11.03
C VAL A 119 -6.91 -8.03 10.14
N LEU A 120 -6.92 -6.80 9.67
CA LEU A 120 -7.88 -6.33 8.70
C LEU A 120 -7.44 -6.70 7.29
N VAL A 121 -8.42 -7.04 6.45
CA VAL A 121 -8.25 -7.22 5.01
C VAL A 121 -9.13 -6.20 4.31
N GLU A 122 -8.54 -5.35 3.50
CA GLU A 122 -9.25 -4.31 2.75
C GLU A 122 -9.24 -4.66 1.26
N PHE A 123 -10.43 -4.78 0.66
CA PHE A 123 -10.57 -4.96 -0.77
C PHE A 123 -10.72 -3.61 -1.46
N LEU A 124 -9.84 -3.37 -2.43
CA LEU A 124 -9.74 -2.11 -3.17
C LEU A 124 -9.94 -2.38 -4.66
N ARG A 125 -10.26 -1.34 -5.41
CA ARG A 125 -10.34 -1.37 -6.88
C ARG A 125 -10.02 -0.02 -7.50
N GLY A 126 -9.78 0.02 -8.80
CA GLY A 126 -9.71 1.27 -9.56
C GLY A 126 -11.03 2.02 -9.56
N ALA A 127 -10.98 3.34 -9.39
CA ALA A 127 -12.13 4.20 -9.57
C ALA A 127 -12.54 4.26 -11.05
N THR A 128 -13.86 4.38 -11.31
CA THR A 128 -14.43 4.56 -12.65
C THR A 128 -15.43 5.71 -12.63
N GLU A 129 -15.92 6.13 -13.80
CA GLU A 129 -16.97 7.14 -13.88
C GLU A 129 -18.24 6.72 -13.10
N ASP A 130 -18.63 5.43 -13.20
CA ASP A 130 -19.79 4.89 -12.49
C ASP A 130 -19.54 4.68 -11.00
N CYS A 131 -18.29 4.51 -10.59
CA CYS A 131 -17.91 4.35 -9.18
C CYS A 131 -16.66 5.18 -8.88
N PRO A 132 -16.81 6.50 -8.62
CA PRO A 132 -15.69 7.38 -8.34
C PRO A 132 -14.97 7.01 -7.04
N ALA A 133 -13.77 7.59 -6.84
CA ALA A 133 -12.96 7.36 -5.67
C ALA A 133 -13.72 7.59 -4.36
N SER A 134 -13.39 6.82 -3.34
CA SER A 134 -14.04 6.80 -2.01
C SER A 134 -15.50 6.27 -2.00
N LYS A 135 -15.94 5.66 -3.08
CA LYS A 135 -17.21 4.93 -3.13
C LYS A 135 -16.98 3.44 -3.01
N ILE A 136 -17.98 2.74 -2.49
CA ILE A 136 -17.98 1.28 -2.38
C ILE A 136 -18.67 0.72 -3.61
N ALA A 137 -17.95 -0.14 -4.35
CA ALA A 137 -18.47 -0.86 -5.49
C ALA A 137 -18.88 -2.27 -5.04
N PRO A 138 -20.16 -2.64 -5.13
CA PRO A 138 -20.56 -4.02 -4.92
C PRO A 138 -20.01 -4.91 -6.04
N LEU A 139 -19.76 -6.17 -5.72
CA LEU A 139 -19.60 -7.23 -6.71
C LEU A 139 -20.98 -7.84 -6.97
N ASP A 140 -21.40 -7.90 -8.22
CA ASP A 140 -22.71 -8.44 -8.58
C ASP A 140 -22.86 -9.90 -8.12
N GLY A 141 -23.92 -10.16 -7.37
CA GLY A 141 -24.21 -11.48 -6.82
C GLY A 141 -23.36 -11.89 -5.60
N GLU A 142 -22.49 -11.00 -5.10
CA GLU A 142 -21.58 -11.27 -4.01
C GLU A 142 -21.83 -10.38 -2.80
N GLU A 143 -21.55 -10.92 -1.62
CA GLU A 143 -21.55 -10.16 -0.38
C GLU A 143 -20.19 -9.47 -0.10
N VAL A 144 -19.25 -9.57 -1.02
CA VAL A 144 -17.98 -8.84 -1.02
C VAL A 144 -18.14 -7.59 -1.85
N SER A 145 -17.48 -6.52 -1.45
CA SER A 145 -17.38 -5.26 -2.21
C SER A 145 -15.94 -4.75 -2.16
N ALA A 146 -15.65 -3.70 -2.91
CA ALA A 146 -14.35 -3.05 -2.91
C ALA A 146 -14.50 -1.53 -2.80
N LEU A 147 -13.58 -0.91 -2.08
CA LEU A 147 -13.47 0.55 -2.03
C LEU A 147 -12.77 1.05 -3.30
N SER A 148 -13.41 1.98 -3.99
CA SER A 148 -12.82 2.62 -5.17
C SER A 148 -11.73 3.60 -4.77
N VAL A 149 -10.54 3.41 -5.33
CA VAL A 149 -9.35 4.24 -5.12
C VAL A 149 -8.85 4.73 -6.47
N GLN A 150 -8.55 6.01 -6.55
CA GLN A 150 -8.08 6.63 -7.79
C GLN A 150 -6.77 5.98 -8.26
N HIS A 151 -6.71 5.61 -9.52
CA HIS A 151 -5.56 4.99 -10.17
C HIS A 151 -5.13 3.62 -9.60
N MET A 152 -5.95 2.95 -8.78
CA MET A 152 -5.62 1.63 -8.26
C MET A 152 -5.50 0.56 -9.36
N GLU A 153 -6.14 0.76 -10.51
CA GLU A 153 -6.06 -0.14 -11.68
C GLU A 153 -4.63 -0.36 -12.19
N ILE A 154 -3.71 0.59 -11.94
CA ILE A 154 -2.31 0.52 -12.36
C ILE A 154 -1.61 -0.77 -11.92
N VAL A 155 -1.97 -1.35 -10.77
CA VAL A 155 -1.34 -2.55 -10.24
C VAL A 155 -1.70 -3.82 -11.00
N HIS A 156 -2.67 -3.77 -11.89
CA HIS A 156 -3.00 -4.91 -12.74
C HIS A 156 -2.07 -5.01 -13.97
N ASP A 157 -1.41 -3.90 -14.33
CA ASP A 157 -0.46 -3.81 -15.44
C ASP A 157 0.99 -3.72 -14.93
N TRP A 158 1.21 -3.07 -13.77
CA TRP A 158 2.54 -2.80 -13.21
C TRP A 158 2.70 -3.52 -11.88
N TYR A 159 3.15 -4.77 -11.95
CA TYR A 159 3.31 -5.64 -10.79
C TYR A 159 4.50 -6.58 -10.95
N GLU A 160 4.95 -7.08 -9.84
CA GLU A 160 5.90 -8.16 -9.71
C GLU A 160 5.24 -9.39 -9.07
N SER A 161 5.96 -10.50 -9.06
CA SER A 161 5.44 -11.76 -8.52
C SER A 161 6.52 -12.49 -7.76
N LYS A 162 6.16 -13.05 -6.60
CA LYS A 162 7.05 -13.94 -5.86
C LYS A 162 6.27 -15.13 -5.30
N LYS A 163 6.99 -16.22 -5.00
CA LYS A 163 6.45 -17.33 -4.21
C LYS A 163 6.70 -17.07 -2.73
N ILE A 164 5.66 -17.19 -1.93
CA ILE A 164 5.74 -17.14 -0.46
C ILE A 164 5.37 -18.52 0.07
N GLU A 165 6.25 -19.07 0.90
CA GLU A 165 5.96 -20.26 1.70
C GLU A 165 5.61 -19.77 3.11
N ALA A 166 4.41 -20.07 3.57
CA ALA A 166 3.96 -19.70 4.91
C ALA A 166 2.95 -20.69 5.46
N GLU A 167 2.86 -20.71 6.79
CA GLU A 167 1.84 -21.45 7.51
C GLU A 167 0.50 -20.72 7.41
N MET A 168 -0.52 -21.45 6.94
CA MET A 168 -1.88 -20.93 6.93
C MET A 168 -2.48 -20.93 8.33
N LEU A 169 -3.21 -19.89 8.64
CA LEU A 169 -3.88 -19.77 9.93
C LEU A 169 -5.02 -20.79 10.10
N GLY A 170 -5.25 -21.23 11.34
CA GLY A 170 -6.28 -22.21 11.69
C GLY A 170 -5.84 -23.67 11.49
N ASP A 171 -4.58 -23.99 11.78
CA ASP A 171 -3.99 -25.35 11.73
C ASP A 171 -4.14 -26.03 10.35
N ARG A 172 -4.00 -25.27 9.28
CA ARG A 172 -4.20 -25.75 7.90
C ARG A 172 -2.92 -26.15 7.18
N GLY A 173 -1.80 -26.15 7.91
CA GLY A 173 -0.50 -26.52 7.40
C GLY A 173 0.18 -25.42 6.57
N VAL A 174 1.32 -25.76 5.98
CA VAL A 174 2.12 -24.86 5.14
C VAL A 174 1.64 -24.94 3.70
N THR A 175 1.60 -23.78 3.02
CA THR A 175 1.34 -23.69 1.58
C THR A 175 2.36 -22.78 0.92
N ILE A 176 2.51 -22.96 -0.40
CA ILE A 176 3.31 -22.06 -1.25
C ILE A 176 2.34 -21.37 -2.19
N GLU A 177 2.24 -20.05 -2.06
CA GLU A 177 1.37 -19.24 -2.90
C GLU A 177 2.20 -18.26 -3.75
N THR A 178 1.73 -17.99 -4.97
CA THR A 178 2.28 -16.92 -5.79
C THR A 178 1.54 -15.64 -5.43
N VAL A 179 2.28 -14.64 -4.96
CA VAL A 179 1.76 -13.31 -4.65
C VAL A 179 2.16 -12.38 -5.78
N HIS A 180 1.17 -11.66 -6.33
CA HIS A 180 1.38 -10.56 -7.25
C HIS A 180 1.24 -9.25 -6.48
N TYR A 181 2.21 -8.37 -6.56
CA TYR A 181 2.27 -7.12 -5.79
C TYR A 181 2.70 -5.94 -6.65
N ALA A 182 2.30 -4.73 -6.27
CA ALA A 182 2.67 -3.50 -6.97
C ALA A 182 4.19 -3.43 -7.15
N ASP A 183 4.67 -3.15 -8.36
CA ASP A 183 6.08 -2.87 -8.60
C ASP A 183 6.50 -1.49 -8.04
N VAL A 184 7.79 -1.17 -8.09
CA VAL A 184 8.32 0.06 -7.51
C VAL A 184 7.62 1.31 -8.06
N PRO A 185 7.46 1.50 -9.40
CA PRO A 185 6.74 2.65 -9.94
C PRO A 185 5.28 2.73 -9.50
N ALA A 186 4.53 1.63 -9.58
CA ALA A 186 3.13 1.59 -9.13
C ALA A 186 3.00 1.92 -7.64
N PHE A 187 3.90 1.38 -6.81
CA PHE A 187 3.92 1.66 -5.38
C PHE A 187 4.17 3.14 -5.08
N ILE A 188 5.17 3.75 -5.72
CA ILE A 188 5.49 5.18 -5.58
C ILE A 188 4.28 6.04 -5.96
N ILE A 189 3.63 5.74 -7.09
CA ILE A 189 2.45 6.45 -7.56
C ILE A 189 1.31 6.34 -6.54
N LEU A 190 0.95 5.14 -6.13
CA LEU A 190 -0.16 4.94 -5.21
C LEU A 190 0.09 5.56 -3.83
N LYS A 191 1.31 5.47 -3.30
CA LYS A 191 1.66 6.05 -1.99
C LYS A 191 1.71 7.56 -2.02
N SER A 192 2.23 8.17 -3.09
CA SER A 192 2.21 9.63 -3.24
C SER A 192 0.79 10.18 -3.30
N LEU A 193 -0.10 9.53 -4.05
CA LEU A 193 -1.51 9.91 -4.18
C LEU A 193 -2.30 9.67 -2.87
N ALA A 194 -2.04 8.56 -2.18
CA ALA A 194 -2.64 8.28 -0.88
C ALA A 194 -2.26 9.37 0.14
N PHE A 195 -0.97 9.71 0.23
CA PHE A 195 -0.53 10.79 1.13
C PHE A 195 -1.12 12.15 0.72
N HIS A 196 -1.16 12.44 -0.57
CA HIS A 196 -1.74 13.69 -1.06
C HIS A 196 -3.21 13.84 -0.65
N SER A 197 -3.98 12.74 -0.65
CA SER A 197 -5.41 12.71 -0.35
C SER A 197 -5.73 12.74 1.14
N ARG A 198 -5.02 11.94 1.97
CA ARG A 198 -5.38 11.69 3.39
C ARG A 198 -4.35 12.16 4.41
N ALA A 199 -3.16 12.52 3.97
CA ALA A 199 -2.04 13.01 4.79
C ALA A 199 -1.65 12.06 5.97
N GLU A 200 -1.80 10.75 5.79
CA GLU A 200 -1.37 9.74 6.76
C GLU A 200 0.16 9.67 6.82
N LYS A 201 0.75 9.86 8.00
CA LYS A 201 2.21 9.91 8.18
C LYS A 201 2.91 8.65 7.69
N LYS A 202 2.31 7.47 7.92
CA LYS A 202 2.83 6.18 7.46
C LYS A 202 3.06 6.14 5.95
N ASP A 203 2.19 6.77 5.15
CA ASP A 203 2.34 6.76 3.69
C ASP A 203 3.65 7.41 3.26
N THR A 204 4.15 8.43 3.99
CA THR A 204 5.45 9.04 3.72
C THR A 204 6.61 8.15 4.13
N GLY A 205 6.46 7.42 5.24
CA GLY A 205 7.44 6.42 5.68
C GLY A 205 7.59 5.29 4.66
N ASP A 206 6.46 4.68 4.25
CA ASP A 206 6.41 3.63 3.24
C ASP A 206 7.04 4.10 1.91
N LEU A 207 6.64 5.30 1.45
CA LEU A 207 7.11 5.90 0.20
C LEU A 207 8.63 6.07 0.19
N ILE A 208 9.17 6.78 1.19
CA ILE A 208 10.60 7.10 1.25
C ILE A 208 11.43 5.84 1.52
N HIS A 209 10.93 4.89 2.30
CA HIS A 209 11.59 3.62 2.53
C HIS A 209 11.81 2.86 1.19
N VAL A 210 10.76 2.68 0.39
CA VAL A 210 10.88 2.01 -0.91
C VAL A 210 11.78 2.79 -1.85
N MET A 211 11.61 4.09 -1.97
CA MET A 211 12.46 4.92 -2.85
C MET A 211 13.93 4.93 -2.45
N ARG A 212 14.24 4.67 -1.18
CA ARG A 212 15.62 4.64 -0.67
C ARG A 212 16.28 3.29 -0.80
N TYR A 213 15.50 2.20 -0.69
CA TYR A 213 16.06 0.86 -0.49
C TYR A 213 15.67 -0.16 -1.57
N ALA A 214 14.79 0.17 -2.53
CA ALA A 214 14.45 -0.73 -3.63
C ALA A 214 15.51 -0.77 -4.75
N GLY A 215 16.61 -0.08 -4.58
CA GLY A 215 17.74 0.01 -5.52
C GLY A 215 18.39 1.39 -5.49
N GLU A 216 19.36 1.60 -6.36
CA GLU A 216 19.94 2.93 -6.56
C GLU A 216 18.88 3.88 -7.15
N LEU A 217 18.95 5.17 -6.79
CA LEU A 217 17.93 6.15 -7.21
C LEU A 217 17.78 6.24 -8.72
N GLU A 218 18.88 6.17 -9.46
CA GLU A 218 18.90 6.18 -10.93
C GLU A 218 18.19 4.96 -11.52
N GLU A 219 18.27 3.81 -10.86
CA GLU A 219 17.58 2.60 -11.28
C GLU A 219 16.06 2.74 -11.07
N ILE A 220 15.65 3.28 -9.93
CA ILE A 220 14.23 3.58 -9.62
C ILE A 220 13.66 4.58 -10.65
N VAL A 221 14.43 5.63 -10.97
CA VAL A 221 14.07 6.61 -12.00
C VAL A 221 13.92 5.92 -13.37
N ARG A 222 14.86 5.05 -13.74
CA ARG A 222 14.81 4.32 -15.02
C ARG A 222 13.56 3.45 -15.12
N GLN A 223 13.22 2.70 -14.07
CA GLN A 223 11.99 1.89 -14.02
C GLN A 223 10.74 2.76 -14.14
N PHE A 224 10.71 3.89 -13.43
CA PHE A 224 9.58 4.81 -13.49
C PHE A 224 9.41 5.41 -14.90
N VAL A 225 10.49 5.83 -15.53
CA VAL A 225 10.50 6.36 -16.92
C VAL A 225 10.07 5.28 -17.92
N GLU A 226 10.53 4.04 -17.76
CA GLU A 226 10.12 2.92 -18.60
C GLU A 226 8.60 2.68 -18.52
N ARG A 227 8.04 2.68 -17.30
CA ARG A 227 6.60 2.55 -17.09
C ARG A 227 5.83 3.74 -17.66
N ALA A 228 6.29 4.97 -17.43
CA ALA A 228 5.67 6.17 -17.97
C ALA A 228 5.62 6.15 -19.50
N ASN A 229 6.71 5.73 -20.16
CA ASN A 229 6.82 5.63 -21.62
C ASN A 229 5.99 4.48 -22.21
N SER A 230 5.47 3.55 -21.41
CA SER A 230 4.51 2.55 -21.89
C SER A 230 3.19 3.17 -22.35
N GLY A 231 2.86 4.38 -21.88
CA GLY A 231 1.64 5.10 -22.21
C GLY A 231 0.36 4.54 -21.58
N LEU A 232 0.46 3.52 -20.70
CA LEU A 232 -0.73 2.86 -20.13
C LEU A 232 -1.46 3.71 -19.09
N HIS A 233 -0.77 4.47 -18.25
CA HIS A 233 -1.36 5.22 -17.14
C HIS A 233 -0.83 6.66 -17.05
N PRO A 234 -0.94 7.48 -18.10
CA PRO A 234 -0.32 8.81 -18.14
C PRO A 234 -0.86 9.76 -17.06
N GLU A 235 -2.17 9.66 -16.76
CA GLU A 235 -2.80 10.50 -15.74
C GLU A 235 -2.32 10.15 -14.32
N ALA A 236 -2.11 8.87 -14.01
CA ALA A 236 -1.56 8.43 -12.73
C ALA A 236 -0.12 8.91 -12.54
N VAL A 237 0.70 8.78 -13.59
CA VAL A 237 2.09 9.28 -13.62
C VAL A 237 2.13 10.79 -13.37
N LYS A 238 1.31 11.56 -14.10
CA LYS A 238 1.23 13.01 -13.94
C LYS A 238 0.77 13.40 -12.54
N ALA A 239 -0.34 12.81 -12.07
CA ALA A 239 -0.91 13.10 -10.76
C ALA A 239 0.07 12.81 -9.61
N SER A 240 0.82 11.71 -9.70
CA SER A 240 1.84 11.36 -8.72
C SER A 240 2.97 12.40 -8.67
N ARG A 241 3.50 12.82 -9.83
CA ARG A 241 4.57 13.84 -9.90
C ARG A 241 4.10 15.18 -9.34
N VAL A 242 2.85 15.59 -9.65
CA VAL A 242 2.24 16.79 -9.05
C VAL A 242 2.11 16.65 -7.54
N ALA A 243 1.58 15.52 -7.05
CA ALA A 243 1.44 15.26 -5.62
C ALA A 243 2.76 15.33 -4.85
N LEU A 244 3.83 14.72 -5.41
CA LEU A 244 5.17 14.79 -4.83
C LEU A 244 5.70 16.23 -4.82
N LYS A 245 5.55 16.97 -5.92
CA LYS A 245 5.98 18.36 -6.03
C LYS A 245 5.29 19.25 -4.99
N GLU A 246 3.96 19.16 -4.89
CA GLU A 246 3.18 19.98 -3.97
C GLU A 246 3.42 19.68 -2.49
N ARG A 247 3.73 18.42 -2.15
CA ARG A 247 3.84 17.98 -0.77
C ARG A 247 5.27 18.01 -0.22
N PHE A 248 6.30 17.98 -1.09
CA PHE A 248 7.68 17.79 -0.66
C PHE A 248 8.68 18.85 -1.18
N CYS A 249 8.37 19.56 -2.27
CA CYS A 249 9.36 20.39 -2.95
C CYS A 249 9.23 21.87 -2.58
N ASP A 250 10.33 22.60 -2.75
CA ASP A 250 10.36 24.04 -2.54
C ASP A 250 9.30 24.74 -3.40
N THR A 251 8.66 25.72 -2.80
CA THR A 251 7.78 26.68 -3.48
C THR A 251 8.44 28.06 -3.46
N GLU A 252 7.86 29.03 -4.15
CA GLU A 252 8.36 30.43 -4.10
C GLU A 252 8.36 31.02 -2.68
N ARG A 253 7.54 30.50 -1.77
CA ARG A 253 7.32 31.09 -0.43
C ARG A 253 7.73 30.19 0.71
N THR A 254 7.83 28.87 0.49
CA THR A 254 8.02 27.90 1.56
C THR A 254 9.06 26.88 1.13
N PRO A 255 10.14 26.71 1.90
CA PRO A 255 11.08 25.63 1.68
C PRO A 255 10.38 24.26 1.79
N GLY A 256 10.74 23.31 0.94
CA GLY A 256 10.08 22.01 0.86
C GLY A 256 10.09 21.25 2.19
N HIS A 257 11.17 21.34 2.97
CA HIS A 257 11.27 20.68 4.27
C HIS A 257 10.28 21.21 5.33
N GLU A 258 9.69 22.36 5.10
CA GLU A 258 8.63 22.93 5.94
C GLU A 258 7.22 22.47 5.54
N LEU A 259 7.07 21.82 4.40
CA LEU A 259 5.81 21.27 3.92
C LEU A 259 5.38 20.04 4.72
N ILE A 260 4.11 19.67 4.55
CA ILE A 260 3.50 18.58 5.32
C ILE A 260 4.16 17.23 5.05
N GLY A 261 4.62 16.94 3.83
CA GLY A 261 5.22 15.65 3.46
C GLY A 261 6.48 15.35 4.27
N PRO A 262 7.54 16.16 4.17
CA PRO A 262 8.77 15.98 4.93
C PRO A 262 8.57 15.99 6.45
N LYS A 263 7.71 16.88 6.96
CA LYS A 263 7.38 16.92 8.40
C LYS A 263 6.68 15.64 8.86
N SER A 264 5.76 15.13 8.07
CA SER A 264 5.06 13.86 8.36
C SER A 264 6.03 12.69 8.38
N TYR A 265 6.95 12.64 7.42
CA TYR A 265 8.01 11.63 7.38
C TYR A 265 8.88 11.69 8.65
N ALA A 266 9.44 12.84 8.97
CA ALA A 266 10.28 13.01 10.14
C ALA A 266 9.56 12.61 11.44
N GLN A 267 8.32 13.07 11.62
CA GLN A 267 7.51 12.71 12.79
C GLN A 267 7.17 11.23 12.86
N PHE A 268 6.96 10.58 11.71
CA PHE A 268 6.69 9.15 11.67
C PHE A 268 7.92 8.34 12.02
N MET A 269 9.07 8.68 11.45
CA MET A 269 10.33 7.94 11.66
C MET A 269 10.91 8.10 13.06
N LEU A 270 10.85 9.31 13.62
CA LEU A 270 11.49 9.63 14.91
C LEU A 270 10.52 9.56 16.10
N GLY A 271 9.20 9.54 15.85
CA GLY A 271 8.20 9.43 16.91
C GLY A 271 8.01 10.69 17.76
N LYS A 272 7.25 10.52 18.85
CA LYS A 272 6.96 11.58 19.82
C LYS A 272 8.10 11.70 20.81
N GLY A 273 9.01 12.59 20.68
CA GLY A 273 10.09 12.79 21.63
C GLY A 273 11.41 13.12 20.98
N ALA A 274 11.47 13.09 19.67
CA ALA A 274 12.60 13.61 18.92
C ALA A 274 12.73 15.11 19.13
N ASP A 275 13.96 15.60 19.17
CA ASP A 275 14.20 17.02 19.26
C ASP A 275 13.93 17.75 17.93
N GLU A 276 13.80 19.07 17.98
CA GLU A 276 13.45 19.89 16.81
C GLU A 276 14.55 19.85 15.73
N GLU A 277 15.80 19.69 16.09
CA GLU A 277 16.93 19.65 15.16
C GLU A 277 16.96 18.32 14.41
N GLU A 278 16.71 17.20 15.09
CA GLU A 278 16.56 15.87 14.47
C GLU A 278 15.40 15.85 13.50
N LEU A 279 14.22 16.34 13.91
CA LEU A 279 13.04 16.46 13.05
C LEU A 279 13.31 17.31 11.81
N ALA A 280 13.97 18.46 11.99
CA ALA A 280 14.33 19.33 10.88
C ALA A 280 15.37 18.69 9.93
N SER A 281 16.29 17.90 10.45
CA SER A 281 17.29 17.16 9.67
C SER A 281 16.61 16.12 8.78
N GLU A 282 15.75 15.27 9.36
CA GLU A 282 15.00 14.25 8.62
C GLU A 282 14.04 14.87 7.59
N ALA A 283 13.40 16.00 7.92
CA ALA A 283 12.55 16.71 6.98
C ALA A 283 13.35 17.27 5.78
N ARG A 284 14.55 17.84 6.02
CA ARG A 284 15.44 18.30 4.93
C ARG A 284 15.87 17.13 4.04
N TYR A 285 16.23 16.01 4.66
CA TYR A 285 16.57 14.78 3.91
C TYR A 285 15.43 14.36 3.00
N ALA A 286 14.21 14.20 3.53
CA ALA A 286 13.04 13.76 2.77
C ALA A 286 12.71 14.71 1.61
N SER A 287 12.72 16.02 1.86
CA SER A 287 12.48 17.03 0.84
C SER A 287 13.53 16.98 -0.27
N GLY A 288 14.82 17.00 0.10
CA GLY A 288 15.93 16.95 -0.86
C GLY A 288 15.93 15.68 -1.71
N PHE A 289 15.60 14.55 -1.11
CA PHE A 289 15.53 13.27 -1.80
C PHE A 289 14.41 13.25 -2.86
N ILE A 290 13.21 13.69 -2.52
CA ILE A 290 12.09 13.78 -3.48
C ILE A 290 12.37 14.82 -4.57
N GLN A 291 12.97 15.96 -4.23
CA GLN A 291 13.37 16.96 -5.24
C GLN A 291 14.40 16.40 -6.23
N LEU A 292 15.37 15.61 -5.74
CA LEU A 292 16.34 14.96 -6.62
C LEU A 292 15.68 13.93 -7.53
N PHE A 293 14.78 13.10 -7.01
CA PHE A 293 14.01 12.14 -7.79
C PHE A 293 13.22 12.82 -8.91
N LEU A 294 12.44 13.86 -8.60
CA LEU A 294 11.67 14.61 -9.60
C LEU A 294 12.58 15.29 -10.63
N LYS A 295 13.69 15.87 -10.19
CA LYS A 295 14.68 16.47 -11.11
C LYS A 295 15.26 15.46 -12.10
N LEU A 296 15.48 14.22 -11.66
CA LEU A 296 15.94 13.14 -12.54
C LEU A 296 14.85 12.72 -13.52
N LEU A 297 13.60 12.57 -13.05
CA LEU A 297 12.46 12.29 -13.92
C LEU A 297 12.21 13.39 -14.99
N ASP A 298 12.37 14.65 -14.59
CA ASP A 298 12.14 15.79 -15.50
C ASP A 298 13.11 15.83 -16.69
N ARG A 299 14.27 15.19 -16.58
CA ARG A 299 15.23 15.09 -17.72
C ARG A 299 14.69 14.23 -18.86
N ASP A 300 13.94 13.16 -18.50
CA ASP A 300 13.48 12.16 -19.48
C ASP A 300 12.00 12.34 -19.86
N LEU A 301 11.17 12.82 -18.91
CA LEU A 301 9.73 12.98 -19.10
C LEU A 301 9.29 14.45 -19.30
N GLY A 302 10.22 15.40 -19.17
CA GLY A 302 9.90 16.82 -19.13
C GLY A 302 9.29 17.25 -17.78
N PRO A 303 9.27 18.56 -17.48
CA PRO A 303 8.71 19.09 -16.24
C PRO A 303 7.19 18.86 -16.17
N VAL A 304 6.68 18.71 -14.96
CA VAL A 304 5.24 18.67 -14.68
C VAL A 304 4.79 20.02 -14.13
N ASP A 305 3.76 20.56 -14.74
CA ASP A 305 3.13 21.85 -14.35
C ASP A 305 2.21 21.68 -13.13
#